data_f268191b586c7f63b3eabe678115ce97
#
_entry.id   f268191b586c7f63b3eabe678115ce97
#
_cell.length_a   1.000
_cell.length_b   1.000
_cell.length_c   1.000
_cell.angle_alpha   90.00
_cell.angle_beta   90.00
_cell.angle_gamma   90.00
#
_symmetry.space_group_name_H-M   'P 1'
#
loop_
_entity.id
_entity.type
_entity.pdbx_description
1 polymer ?
#
loop_
_entity_poly.entity_id
_entity_poly.type
_entity_poly.pdbx_seq_one_letter_code
_entity_poly.pdbx_strand_id
1 'polypeptide(L)'
;MKHIYSILMLISLLFVGTACEDDYRDMVFFTGDAPIYQIGTCDNLIGSVNLYLSKPEGIIVGVDGGDGNYSIVNGEDAIVTAAFVKSESGYQRIQIIPKAEGETGITVRDGSGSSTLLRVKVDECLKLIWSKKKDGIVVTGEATEEQKKNIADAFTDFFTVKVGGRYEMIPDNESEMWEKGTLRVRPDDSAIAPMIGRYERGPVVDGEVERLGLLFKYNDEEHFYTFNGLSLIHI
;
A
#
# COMPACT_ATOMS: atom_id res chain seq x y z
N MET A 1 -43.10 47.46 -34.14
CA MET A 1 -41.68 47.26 -33.75
C MET A 1 -41.48 46.95 -32.26
N LYS A 2 -42.19 47.55 -31.34
CA LYS A 2 -42.01 47.27 -29.89
C LYS A 2 -42.31 45.82 -29.47
N HIS A 3 -43.21 45.10 -30.13
CA HIS A 3 -43.53 43.70 -29.79
C HIS A 3 -42.50 42.67 -30.29
N ILE A 4 -41.73 42.99 -31.34
CA ILE A 4 -40.67 42.11 -31.85
C ILE A 4 -39.47 42.03 -30.89
N TYR A 5 -39.11 43.15 -30.28
CA TYR A 5 -38.04 43.17 -29.26
C TYR A 5 -38.41 42.40 -27.98
N SER A 6 -39.71 42.46 -27.57
CA SER A 6 -40.19 41.70 -26.42
C SER A 6 -40.15 40.18 -26.65
N ILE A 7 -40.48 39.72 -27.87
CA ILE A 7 -40.45 38.31 -28.23
C ILE A 7 -38.99 37.82 -28.35
N LEU A 8 -38.08 38.64 -28.94
CA LEU A 8 -36.67 38.32 -29.02
C LEU A 8 -35.99 38.23 -27.63
N MET A 9 -36.39 39.12 -26.71
CA MET A 9 -35.90 39.11 -25.33
C MET A 9 -36.41 37.89 -24.55
N LEU A 10 -37.65 37.44 -24.81
CA LEU A 10 -38.20 36.25 -24.18
C LEU A 10 -37.56 34.97 -24.70
N ILE A 11 -37.20 34.91 -25.96
CA ILE A 11 -36.49 33.76 -26.57
C ILE A 11 -35.06 33.69 -26.06
N SER A 12 -34.37 34.83 -25.88
CA SER A 12 -33.02 34.83 -25.32
C SER A 12 -32.96 34.41 -23.84
N LEU A 13 -34.01 34.63 -23.05
CA LEU A 13 -34.12 34.15 -21.68
C LEU A 13 -34.39 32.63 -21.59
N LEU A 14 -34.93 32.01 -22.62
CA LEU A 14 -35.17 30.55 -22.65
C LEU A 14 -33.91 29.74 -22.96
N PHE A 15 -32.83 30.34 -23.49
CA PHE A 15 -31.57 29.70 -23.78
C PHE A 15 -30.53 29.81 -22.66
N VAL A 16 -30.77 30.55 -21.58
CA VAL A 16 -29.85 30.72 -20.45
C VAL A 16 -30.05 29.63 -19.37
N GLY A 17 -31.03 28.74 -19.55
CA GLY A 17 -31.47 27.81 -18.50
C GLY A 17 -31.01 26.34 -18.64
N THR A 18 -30.14 25.98 -19.59
CA THR A 18 -29.68 24.59 -19.73
C THR A 18 -28.18 24.45 -19.97
N ALA A 19 -27.38 25.25 -19.28
CA ALA A 19 -26.05 24.78 -18.96
C ALA A 19 -26.17 24.03 -17.63
N CYS A 20 -26.73 22.82 -17.65
CA CYS A 20 -26.20 21.79 -16.77
C CYS A 20 -24.77 21.61 -17.25
N GLU A 21 -23.81 22.26 -16.62
CA GLU A 21 -22.49 21.67 -16.53
C GLU A 21 -22.74 20.32 -15.88
N ASP A 22 -22.72 19.27 -16.69
CA ASP A 22 -22.50 17.92 -16.19
C ASP A 22 -21.18 18.05 -15.43
N ASP A 23 -21.24 18.04 -14.11
CA ASP A 23 -20.08 18.00 -13.21
C ASP A 23 -19.38 16.65 -13.40
N TYR A 24 -18.95 16.38 -14.65
CA TYR A 24 -18.17 15.19 -14.95
C TYR A 24 -16.84 15.31 -14.23
N ARG A 25 -16.65 14.45 -13.24
CA ARG A 25 -15.38 14.32 -12.52
C ARG A 25 -14.65 13.10 -13.02
N ASP A 26 -13.33 13.22 -13.15
CA ASP A 26 -12.49 12.07 -13.42
C ASP A 26 -12.74 10.98 -12.37
N MET A 27 -12.82 9.75 -12.84
CA MET A 27 -12.99 8.61 -11.96
C MET A 27 -11.75 8.38 -11.12
N VAL A 28 -11.94 8.18 -9.81
CA VAL A 28 -10.87 7.93 -8.84
C VAL A 28 -11.19 6.73 -7.96
N PHE A 29 -10.16 6.04 -7.51
CA PHE A 29 -10.26 5.07 -6.42
C PHE A 29 -9.91 5.73 -5.09
N PHE A 30 -10.54 5.28 -4.01
CA PHE A 30 -10.26 5.78 -2.68
C PHE A 30 -10.41 4.69 -1.60
N THR A 31 -9.76 4.93 -0.45
CA THR A 31 -9.92 4.13 0.76
C THR A 31 -10.83 4.84 1.76
N GLY A 32 -11.33 4.12 2.76
CA GLY A 32 -12.26 4.70 3.76
C GLY A 32 -13.68 4.86 3.22
N ASP A 33 -14.53 5.65 3.86
CA ASP A 33 -15.97 5.71 3.58
C ASP A 33 -16.36 6.69 2.48
N ALA A 34 -15.57 7.73 2.27
CA ALA A 34 -15.78 8.75 1.24
C ALA A 34 -14.44 9.26 0.70
N PRO A 35 -14.39 9.76 -0.55
CA PRO A 35 -13.19 10.35 -1.11
C PRO A 35 -12.88 11.70 -0.47
N ILE A 36 -11.60 12.01 -0.28
CA ILE A 36 -11.10 13.28 0.25
C ILE A 36 -10.32 13.99 -0.86
N TYR A 37 -10.86 15.11 -1.34
CA TYR A 37 -10.27 15.88 -2.44
C TYR A 37 -9.49 17.13 -2.00
N GLN A 38 -9.33 17.37 -0.71
CA GLN A 38 -8.73 18.60 -0.20
C GLN A 38 -7.19 18.46 -0.14
N ILE A 39 -6.51 19.40 -0.81
CA ILE A 39 -5.05 19.51 -0.73
C ILE A 39 -4.64 19.90 0.70
N GLY A 40 -3.67 19.18 1.28
CA GLY A 40 -3.13 19.45 2.61
C GLY A 40 -3.84 18.73 3.77
N THR A 41 -4.82 17.88 3.47
CA THR A 41 -5.41 16.89 4.39
C THR A 41 -4.92 15.48 4.03
N CYS A 42 -5.23 14.48 4.86
CA CYS A 42 -4.97 13.08 4.52
C CYS A 42 -5.81 12.69 3.30
N ASP A 43 -5.27 12.90 2.11
CA ASP A 43 -5.86 12.44 0.87
C ASP A 43 -5.87 10.91 0.87
N ASN A 44 -7.05 10.32 0.64
CA ASN A 44 -7.27 8.88 0.59
C ASN A 44 -7.47 8.35 -0.83
N LEU A 45 -7.18 9.17 -1.84
CA LEU A 45 -7.21 8.75 -3.23
C LEU A 45 -6.02 7.84 -3.53
N ILE A 46 -6.27 6.76 -4.26
CA ILE A 46 -5.27 5.72 -4.52
C ILE A 46 -5.18 5.38 -6.01
N GLY A 47 -3.98 5.14 -6.49
CA GLY A 47 -3.71 4.61 -7.84
C GLY A 47 -3.12 3.20 -7.82
N SER A 48 -2.77 2.70 -6.63
CA SER A 48 -2.22 1.36 -6.44
C SER A 48 -2.54 0.81 -5.06
N VAL A 49 -2.52 -0.52 -4.93
CA VAL A 49 -2.69 -1.25 -3.67
C VAL A 49 -1.76 -2.46 -3.62
N ASN A 50 -1.28 -2.75 -2.42
CA ASN A 50 -0.59 -4.00 -2.11
C ASN A 50 -1.55 -4.92 -1.38
N LEU A 51 -1.65 -6.16 -1.84
CA LEU A 51 -2.43 -7.23 -1.23
C LEU A 51 -1.50 -8.36 -0.78
N TYR A 52 -1.98 -9.16 0.15
CA TYR A 52 -1.20 -10.26 0.71
C TYR A 52 -2.02 -11.54 0.70
N LEU A 53 -1.41 -12.67 0.29
CA LEU A 53 -2.05 -13.98 0.35
C LEU A 53 -2.34 -14.41 1.79
N SER A 54 -1.59 -13.85 2.75
CA SER A 54 -1.86 -14.02 4.19
C SER A 54 -3.17 -13.38 4.66
N LYS A 55 -3.78 -12.50 3.83
CA LYS A 55 -5.07 -11.82 4.05
C LYS A 55 -6.07 -12.20 2.97
N PRO A 56 -6.66 -13.39 3.06
CA PRO A 56 -7.55 -13.90 2.01
C PRO A 56 -8.85 -13.09 1.85
N GLU A 57 -9.24 -12.28 2.84
CA GLU A 57 -10.37 -11.34 2.75
C GLU A 57 -10.13 -10.20 1.77
N GLY A 58 -8.86 -9.90 1.47
CA GLY A 58 -8.47 -8.80 0.59
C GLY A 58 -8.81 -7.43 1.16
N ILE A 59 -9.12 -6.49 0.26
CA ILE A 59 -9.49 -5.11 0.64
C ILE A 59 -10.77 -4.67 -0.05
N ILE A 60 -11.38 -3.61 0.49
CA ILE A 60 -12.50 -2.91 -0.14
C ILE A 60 -12.05 -1.49 -0.47
N VAL A 61 -12.20 -1.09 -1.73
CA VAL A 61 -11.94 0.26 -2.22
C VAL A 61 -13.22 0.90 -2.73
N GLY A 62 -13.32 2.21 -2.66
CA GLY A 62 -14.41 2.97 -3.26
C GLY A 62 -14.06 3.47 -4.66
N VAL A 63 -15.08 3.76 -5.46
CA VAL A 63 -14.99 4.46 -6.74
C VAL A 63 -15.90 5.66 -6.71
N ASP A 64 -15.40 6.81 -7.19
CA ASP A 64 -16.17 8.05 -7.36
C ASP A 64 -15.85 8.71 -8.70
N GLY A 65 -16.74 9.59 -9.17
CA GLY A 65 -16.64 10.28 -10.46
C GLY A 65 -17.29 9.52 -11.60
N GLY A 66 -17.11 10.00 -12.84
CA GLY A 66 -17.78 9.46 -14.02
C GLY A 66 -19.30 9.62 -13.99
N ASP A 67 -20.02 8.79 -14.69
CA ASP A 67 -21.49 8.82 -14.79
C ASP A 67 -22.22 7.92 -13.77
N GLY A 68 -21.48 7.24 -12.91
CA GLY A 68 -22.01 6.35 -11.86
C GLY A 68 -22.41 4.94 -12.33
N ASN A 69 -22.40 4.64 -13.62
CA ASN A 69 -22.71 3.32 -14.18
C ASN A 69 -21.42 2.53 -14.41
N TYR A 70 -20.91 1.89 -13.40
CA TYR A 70 -19.60 1.27 -13.48
C TYR A 70 -19.64 -0.20 -13.91
N SER A 71 -18.62 -0.58 -14.65
CA SER A 71 -18.26 -1.97 -14.94
C SER A 71 -16.80 -2.23 -14.57
N ILE A 72 -16.50 -3.47 -14.14
CA ILE A 72 -15.15 -3.89 -13.76
C ILE A 72 -14.57 -4.76 -14.88
N VAL A 73 -13.31 -4.49 -15.23
CA VAL A 73 -12.49 -5.36 -16.07
C VAL A 73 -11.26 -5.75 -15.26
N ASN A 74 -11.19 -7.02 -14.88
CA ASN A 74 -9.98 -7.58 -14.27
C ASN A 74 -8.89 -7.74 -15.32
N GLY A 75 -7.64 -7.41 -14.96
CA GLY A 75 -6.50 -7.66 -15.83
C GLY A 75 -6.15 -9.16 -15.89
N GLU A 76 -5.88 -9.76 -14.73
CA GLU A 76 -5.54 -11.18 -14.61
C GLU A 76 -6.33 -11.84 -13.47
N ASP A 77 -7.36 -12.60 -13.82
CA ASP A 77 -8.20 -13.33 -12.86
C ASP A 77 -7.45 -14.42 -12.06
N ALA A 78 -6.29 -14.83 -12.55
CA ALA A 78 -5.42 -15.75 -11.83
C ALA A 78 -4.76 -15.10 -10.60
N ILE A 79 -4.52 -13.78 -10.64
CA ILE A 79 -3.84 -13.03 -9.56
C ILE A 79 -4.83 -12.49 -8.54
N VAL A 80 -5.93 -11.88 -8.99
CA VAL A 80 -6.96 -11.30 -8.12
C VAL A 80 -8.36 -11.56 -8.64
N THR A 81 -9.34 -11.44 -7.77
CA THR A 81 -10.76 -11.27 -8.16
C THR A 81 -11.23 -9.91 -7.66
N ALA A 82 -11.95 -9.18 -8.51
CA ALA A 82 -12.59 -7.93 -8.12
C ALA A 82 -14.09 -7.99 -8.45
N ALA A 83 -14.91 -7.56 -7.49
CA ALA A 83 -16.36 -7.54 -7.65
C ALA A 83 -16.98 -6.38 -6.88
N PHE A 84 -18.07 -5.83 -7.40
CA PHE A 84 -18.86 -4.86 -6.64
C PHE A 84 -19.47 -5.51 -5.41
N VAL A 85 -19.45 -4.80 -4.30
CA VAL A 85 -20.07 -5.19 -3.04
C VAL A 85 -21.07 -4.13 -2.59
N LYS A 86 -22.04 -4.55 -1.79
CA LYS A 86 -23.06 -3.65 -1.25
C LYS A 86 -22.39 -2.60 -0.35
N SER A 87 -22.76 -1.35 -0.53
CA SER A 87 -22.27 -0.22 0.25
C SER A 87 -23.42 0.54 0.92
N GLU A 88 -23.17 1.02 2.12
CA GLU A 88 -24.08 1.92 2.86
C GLU A 88 -23.65 3.40 2.73
N SER A 89 -22.44 3.64 2.22
CA SER A 89 -21.87 4.99 2.12
C SER A 89 -22.36 5.83 0.93
N GLY A 90 -23.19 5.25 0.05
CA GLY A 90 -23.64 5.91 -1.19
C GLY A 90 -22.66 5.83 -2.36
N TYR A 91 -21.41 5.39 -2.12
CA TYR A 91 -20.41 5.17 -3.14
C TYR A 91 -20.36 3.72 -3.59
N GLN A 92 -19.99 3.46 -4.84
CA GLN A 92 -19.74 2.10 -5.31
C GLN A 92 -18.47 1.55 -4.65
N ARG A 93 -18.54 0.30 -4.21
CA ARG A 93 -17.45 -0.40 -3.52
C ARG A 93 -17.04 -1.63 -4.28
N ILE A 94 -15.74 -1.87 -4.33
CA ILE A 94 -15.13 -3.02 -4.99
C ILE A 94 -14.34 -3.77 -3.94
N GLN A 95 -14.68 -5.04 -3.72
CA GLN A 95 -13.84 -5.96 -2.98
C GLN A 95 -12.83 -6.58 -3.93
N ILE A 96 -11.55 -6.57 -3.53
CA ILE A 96 -10.44 -7.12 -4.28
C ILE A 96 -9.81 -8.21 -3.42
N ILE A 97 -9.83 -9.44 -3.92
CA ILE A 97 -9.38 -10.64 -3.21
C ILE A 97 -8.13 -11.19 -3.89
N PRO A 98 -7.00 -11.37 -3.18
CA PRO A 98 -5.80 -11.97 -3.73
C PRO A 98 -5.96 -13.47 -3.95
N LYS A 99 -5.33 -14.02 -5.01
CA LYS A 99 -5.33 -15.45 -5.36
C LYS A 99 -3.92 -16.02 -5.53
N ALA A 100 -3.04 -15.26 -6.15
CA ALA A 100 -1.65 -15.65 -6.40
C ALA A 100 -0.75 -14.43 -6.39
N GLU A 101 0.53 -14.63 -6.10
CA GLU A 101 1.54 -13.58 -6.21
C GLU A 101 1.65 -13.07 -7.64
N GLY A 102 1.85 -11.76 -7.79
CA GLY A 102 2.01 -11.11 -9.10
C GLY A 102 1.54 -9.67 -9.10
N GLU A 103 1.56 -9.07 -10.29
CA GLU A 103 1.10 -7.71 -10.52
C GLU A 103 0.02 -7.73 -11.60
N THR A 104 -1.05 -6.96 -11.39
CA THR A 104 -2.17 -6.84 -12.35
C THR A 104 -2.80 -5.46 -12.22
N GLY A 105 -3.86 -5.21 -12.99
CA GLY A 105 -4.64 -3.99 -12.93
C GLY A 105 -6.13 -4.28 -12.92
N ILE A 106 -6.87 -3.46 -12.17
CA ILE A 106 -8.33 -3.45 -12.19
C ILE A 106 -8.77 -2.17 -12.86
N THR A 107 -9.43 -2.29 -14.01
CA THR A 107 -9.98 -1.15 -14.73
C THR A 107 -11.46 -1.03 -14.42
N VAL A 108 -11.88 0.14 -13.98
CA VAL A 108 -13.29 0.51 -13.90
C VAL A 108 -13.62 1.40 -15.09
N ARG A 109 -14.71 1.08 -15.77
CA ARG A 109 -15.27 1.88 -16.86
C ARG A 109 -16.65 2.35 -16.48
N ASP A 110 -16.98 3.57 -16.86
CA ASP A 110 -18.33 4.10 -16.74
C ASP A 110 -19.16 3.91 -18.03
N GLY A 111 -20.43 4.28 -17.98
CA GLY A 111 -21.33 4.21 -19.14
C GLY A 111 -20.98 5.18 -20.26
N SER A 112 -20.23 6.25 -20.00
CA SER A 112 -19.73 7.18 -21.01
C SER A 112 -18.53 6.65 -21.79
N GLY A 113 -17.91 5.57 -21.32
CA GLY A 113 -16.70 4.96 -21.90
C GLY A 113 -15.40 5.45 -21.29
N SER A 114 -15.45 6.33 -20.31
CA SER A 114 -14.27 6.72 -19.52
C SER A 114 -13.80 5.59 -18.63
N SER A 115 -12.51 5.58 -18.27
CA SER A 115 -11.95 4.50 -17.46
C SER A 115 -10.85 4.98 -16.53
N THR A 116 -10.73 4.32 -15.37
CA THR A 116 -9.62 4.50 -14.44
C THR A 116 -9.00 3.14 -14.11
N LEU A 117 -7.71 3.14 -13.79
CA LEU A 117 -6.91 1.93 -13.52
C LEU A 117 -6.37 1.97 -12.08
N LEU A 118 -6.66 0.92 -11.32
CA LEU A 118 -6.00 0.61 -10.06
C LEU A 118 -4.92 -0.46 -10.30
N ARG A 119 -3.67 -0.16 -10.00
CA ARG A 119 -2.59 -1.16 -10.02
C ARG A 119 -2.67 -1.99 -8.76
N VAL A 120 -2.55 -3.30 -8.91
CA VAL A 120 -2.60 -4.25 -7.80
C VAL A 120 -1.35 -5.09 -7.82
N LYS A 121 -0.66 -5.12 -6.69
CA LYS A 121 0.45 -6.05 -6.43
C LYS A 121 0.03 -7.01 -5.35
N VAL A 122 0.27 -8.30 -5.55
CA VAL A 122 0.00 -9.37 -4.58
C VAL A 122 1.31 -10.01 -4.19
N ASP A 123 1.64 -9.94 -2.90
CA ASP A 123 2.79 -10.62 -2.29
C ASP A 123 2.31 -11.74 -1.35
N GLU A 124 3.20 -12.64 -0.94
CA GLU A 124 2.92 -13.72 0.03
C GLU A 124 2.35 -13.19 1.35
N CYS A 125 3.07 -12.22 1.93
CA CYS A 125 2.74 -11.58 3.20
C CYS A 125 3.43 -10.23 3.32
N LEU A 126 2.95 -9.41 4.24
CA LEU A 126 3.66 -8.20 4.64
C LEU A 126 5.01 -8.58 5.22
N LYS A 127 6.09 -8.00 4.70
CA LYS A 127 7.45 -8.25 5.18
C LYS A 127 8.40 -7.12 4.87
N LEU A 128 9.41 -6.98 5.74
CA LEU A 128 10.57 -6.14 5.51
C LEU A 128 11.77 -7.03 5.22
N ILE A 129 12.50 -6.73 4.16
CA ILE A 129 13.62 -7.55 3.71
C ILE A 129 14.91 -6.74 3.78
N TRP A 130 15.90 -7.24 4.52
CA TRP A 130 17.23 -6.70 4.60
C TRP A 130 18.20 -7.61 3.87
N SER A 131 18.69 -7.18 2.72
CA SER A 131 19.56 -7.96 1.86
C SER A 131 20.99 -7.43 1.89
N LYS A 132 21.97 -8.30 2.09
CA LYS A 132 23.38 -7.94 1.98
C LYS A 132 23.86 -7.99 0.53
N LYS A 133 24.31 -6.86 0.03
CA LYS A 133 24.93 -6.68 -1.27
C LYS A 133 26.44 -6.42 -1.09
N LYS A 134 27.21 -6.42 -2.18
CA LYS A 134 28.65 -6.11 -2.13
C LYS A 134 28.93 -4.73 -1.55
N ASP A 135 28.08 -3.75 -1.86
CA ASP A 135 28.27 -2.35 -1.53
C ASP A 135 27.44 -1.91 -0.28
N GLY A 136 26.92 -2.88 0.48
CA GLY A 136 26.15 -2.59 1.69
C GLY A 136 24.86 -3.38 1.83
N ILE A 137 23.94 -2.86 2.62
CA ILE A 137 22.64 -3.46 2.90
C ILE A 137 21.56 -2.72 2.09
N VAL A 138 20.72 -3.50 1.43
CA VAL A 138 19.51 -3.00 0.75
C VAL A 138 18.29 -3.48 1.52
N VAL A 139 17.45 -2.53 1.91
CA VAL A 139 16.19 -2.79 2.61
C VAL A 139 15.04 -2.62 1.63
N THR A 140 14.16 -3.60 1.55
CA THR A 140 12.95 -3.58 0.71
C THR A 140 11.75 -4.05 1.51
N GLY A 141 10.55 -3.68 1.10
CA GLY A 141 9.30 -3.99 1.80
C GLY A 141 8.61 -2.72 2.30
N GLU A 142 7.69 -2.90 3.24
CA GLU A 142 6.80 -1.85 3.74
C GLU A 142 7.51 -0.93 4.77
N ALA A 143 8.30 0.00 4.26
CA ALA A 143 8.90 1.09 5.04
C ALA A 143 9.13 2.29 4.12
N THR A 144 9.23 3.49 4.68
CA THR A 144 9.60 4.68 3.91
C THR A 144 11.05 4.59 3.40
N GLU A 145 11.38 5.29 2.34
CA GLU A 145 12.76 5.29 1.79
C GLU A 145 13.78 5.82 2.81
N GLU A 146 13.39 6.78 3.64
CA GLU A 146 14.22 7.28 4.73
C GLU A 146 14.49 6.20 5.78
N GLN A 147 13.45 5.48 6.20
CA GLN A 147 13.59 4.35 7.13
C GLN A 147 14.48 3.25 6.56
N LYS A 148 14.27 2.87 5.29
CA LYS A 148 15.09 1.87 4.60
C LYS A 148 16.56 2.28 4.57
N LYS A 149 16.83 3.55 4.25
CA LYS A 149 18.18 4.09 4.24
C LYS A 149 18.81 4.08 5.63
N ASN A 150 18.09 4.54 6.64
CA ASN A 150 18.58 4.58 8.01
C ASN A 150 18.92 3.19 8.55
N ILE A 151 18.10 2.18 8.23
CA ILE A 151 18.38 0.78 8.56
C ILE A 151 19.65 0.32 7.84
N ALA A 152 19.76 0.54 6.53
CA ALA A 152 20.93 0.13 5.77
C ALA A 152 22.22 0.72 6.32
N ASP A 153 22.22 2.01 6.65
CA ASP A 153 23.37 2.72 7.20
C ASP A 153 23.74 2.22 8.62
N ALA A 154 22.73 1.90 9.46
CA ALA A 154 22.95 1.46 10.84
C ALA A 154 23.49 0.04 10.95
N PHE A 155 23.17 -0.84 10.00
CA PHE A 155 23.47 -2.28 10.10
C PHE A 155 24.59 -2.78 9.20
N THR A 156 25.24 -1.90 8.44
CA THR A 156 26.29 -2.32 7.48
C THR A 156 27.39 -3.17 8.13
N ASP A 157 27.80 -2.84 9.36
CA ASP A 157 28.93 -3.50 10.05
C ASP A 157 28.50 -4.72 10.89
N PHE A 158 27.21 -4.87 11.19
CA PHE A 158 26.69 -5.91 12.10
C PHE A 158 25.91 -7.04 11.41
N PHE A 159 25.92 -7.07 10.09
CA PHE A 159 25.12 -8.01 9.33
C PHE A 159 25.81 -9.36 9.23
N THR A 160 25.29 -10.38 9.92
CA THR A 160 25.93 -11.71 10.02
C THR A 160 25.78 -12.58 8.78
N VAL A 161 24.83 -12.31 7.89
CA VAL A 161 24.69 -13.03 6.63
C VAL A 161 25.74 -12.61 5.60
N LYS A 162 26.08 -13.50 4.70
CA LYS A 162 27.03 -13.24 3.60
C LYS A 162 26.40 -12.40 2.51
N VAL A 163 27.22 -11.92 1.58
CA VAL A 163 26.71 -11.27 0.35
C VAL A 163 25.78 -12.23 -0.39
N GLY A 164 24.59 -11.76 -0.76
CA GLY A 164 23.49 -12.54 -1.30
C GLY A 164 22.48 -13.04 -0.25
N GLY A 165 22.89 -13.08 1.02
CA GLY A 165 22.00 -13.42 2.13
C GLY A 165 21.06 -12.29 2.53
N ARG A 166 20.04 -12.62 3.31
CA ARG A 166 19.03 -11.67 3.77
C ARG A 166 18.29 -12.11 5.01
N TYR A 167 17.74 -11.12 5.70
CA TYR A 167 16.72 -11.28 6.72
C TYR A 167 15.35 -10.87 6.14
N GLU A 168 14.30 -11.65 6.42
CA GLU A 168 12.93 -11.32 6.11
C GLU A 168 12.16 -11.24 7.44
N MET A 169 11.72 -10.06 7.81
CA MET A 169 10.93 -9.79 9.02
C MET A 169 9.45 -9.79 8.65
N ILE A 170 8.69 -10.72 9.20
CA ILE A 170 7.25 -10.88 9.00
C ILE A 170 6.58 -10.59 10.33
N PRO A 171 5.82 -9.50 10.48
CA PRO A 171 5.23 -9.12 11.75
C PRO A 171 4.13 -10.12 12.17
N ASP A 172 3.99 -10.33 13.47
CA ASP A 172 2.86 -11.07 14.03
C ASP A 172 1.56 -10.27 13.91
N ASN A 173 1.68 -8.92 13.97
CA ASN A 173 0.60 -7.98 13.75
C ASN A 173 1.11 -6.88 12.80
N GLU A 174 0.41 -6.64 11.71
CA GLU A 174 0.83 -5.69 10.67
C GLU A 174 0.89 -4.23 11.15
N SER A 175 0.06 -3.84 12.12
CA SER A 175 0.15 -2.53 12.75
C SER A 175 1.38 -2.38 13.66
N GLU A 176 2.08 -3.47 13.96
CA GLU A 176 3.20 -3.54 14.90
C GLU A 176 4.43 -4.20 14.23
N MET A 177 4.71 -3.83 12.98
CA MET A 177 5.78 -4.43 12.18
C MET A 177 7.12 -4.52 12.89
N TRP A 178 7.42 -3.55 13.74
CA TRP A 178 8.71 -3.42 14.41
C TRP A 178 8.75 -4.10 15.79
N GLU A 179 7.61 -4.45 16.36
CA GLU A 179 7.57 -4.94 17.74
C GLU A 179 8.06 -6.39 17.82
N LYS A 180 7.44 -7.29 17.09
CA LYS A 180 7.81 -8.70 17.06
C LYS A 180 7.24 -9.43 15.85
N GLY A 181 7.89 -10.55 15.51
CA GLY A 181 7.41 -11.36 14.40
C GLY A 181 8.30 -12.55 14.09
N THR A 182 8.00 -13.20 13.00
CA THR A 182 8.81 -14.28 12.46
C THR A 182 9.99 -13.70 11.68
N LEU A 183 11.17 -14.24 11.92
CA LEU A 183 12.38 -13.95 11.20
C LEU A 183 12.73 -15.14 10.29
N ARG A 184 12.82 -14.90 8.98
CA ARG A 184 13.39 -15.87 8.03
C ARG A 184 14.80 -15.41 7.67
N VAL A 185 15.80 -16.26 7.89
CA VAL A 185 17.20 -15.94 7.62
C VAL A 185 17.71 -16.81 6.48
N ARG A 186 18.17 -16.16 5.41
CA ARG A 186 18.92 -16.81 4.34
C ARG A 186 20.37 -16.38 4.45
N PRO A 187 21.30 -17.30 4.81
CA PRO A 187 22.68 -16.93 5.08
C PRO A 187 23.44 -16.45 3.84
N ASP A 188 23.01 -16.87 2.66
CA ASP A 188 23.59 -16.53 1.35
C ASP A 188 22.53 -16.68 0.24
N ASP A 189 22.92 -16.65 -1.02
CA ASP A 189 22.07 -16.80 -2.19
C ASP A 189 21.77 -18.26 -2.57
N SER A 190 22.18 -19.22 -1.76
CA SER A 190 21.87 -20.63 -1.99
C SER A 190 20.35 -20.90 -1.92
N ALA A 191 19.91 -21.94 -2.65
CA ALA A 191 18.50 -22.36 -2.65
C ALA A 191 18.09 -23.15 -1.39
N ILE A 192 18.89 -23.12 -0.33
CA ILE A 192 18.62 -23.78 0.94
C ILE A 192 17.40 -23.10 1.61
N ALA A 193 16.55 -23.91 2.23
CA ALA A 193 15.42 -23.40 2.98
C ALA A 193 15.90 -22.38 4.04
N PRO A 194 15.16 -21.27 4.27
CA PRO A 194 15.55 -20.29 5.26
C PRO A 194 15.53 -20.89 6.66
N MET A 195 16.46 -20.47 7.50
CA MET A 195 16.33 -20.68 8.93
C MET A 195 15.19 -19.85 9.45
N ILE A 196 14.37 -20.45 10.32
CA ILE A 196 13.22 -19.76 10.91
C ILE A 196 13.57 -19.38 12.34
N GLY A 197 13.33 -18.14 12.67
CA GLY A 197 13.56 -17.57 13.98
C GLY A 197 12.49 -16.56 14.35
N ARG A 198 12.82 -15.73 15.32
CA ARG A 198 11.96 -14.67 15.83
C ARG A 198 12.74 -13.36 15.86
N TYR A 199 12.05 -12.27 15.67
CA TYR A 199 12.56 -10.95 16.04
C TYR A 199 11.64 -10.32 17.08
N GLU A 200 12.24 -9.52 17.93
CA GLU A 200 11.55 -8.78 18.98
C GLU A 200 12.27 -7.45 19.20
N ARG A 201 11.51 -6.38 19.35
CA ARG A 201 12.02 -5.08 19.77
C ARG A 201 12.01 -4.99 21.27
N GLY A 202 13.08 -4.46 21.84
CA GLY A 202 13.14 -4.33 23.27
C GLY A 202 14.36 -3.56 23.75
N PRO A 203 14.47 -3.33 25.06
CA PRO A 203 15.65 -2.73 25.63
C PRO A 203 16.84 -3.69 25.50
N VAL A 204 17.95 -3.16 25.02
CA VAL A 204 19.25 -3.84 24.98
C VAL A 204 20.17 -3.10 25.94
N VAL A 205 20.69 -3.82 26.92
CA VAL A 205 21.64 -3.27 27.89
C VAL A 205 23.05 -3.50 27.36
N ASP A 206 23.74 -2.38 27.05
CA ASP A 206 25.14 -2.38 26.65
C ASP A 206 25.96 -1.65 27.75
N GLY A 207 26.56 -2.41 28.64
CA GLY A 207 27.21 -1.89 29.84
C GLY A 207 26.23 -1.26 30.82
N GLU A 208 26.33 0.04 31.04
CA GLU A 208 25.43 0.84 31.90
C GLU A 208 24.32 1.56 31.08
N VAL A 209 24.32 1.40 29.74
CA VAL A 209 23.42 2.12 28.86
C VAL A 209 22.35 1.19 28.34
N GLU A 210 21.11 1.52 28.62
CA GLU A 210 19.95 0.90 28.01
C GLU A 210 19.64 1.58 26.68
N ARG A 211 19.57 0.81 25.61
CA ARG A 211 19.23 1.27 24.25
C ARG A 211 18.07 0.48 23.73
N LEU A 212 17.27 1.10 22.89
CA LEU A 212 16.25 0.37 22.14
C LEU A 212 16.93 -0.34 20.96
N GLY A 213 16.60 -1.61 20.78
CA GLY A 213 17.18 -2.42 19.73
C GLY A 213 16.22 -3.49 19.21
N LEU A 214 16.70 -4.25 18.23
CA LEU A 214 16.06 -5.46 17.74
C LEU A 214 16.87 -6.67 18.17
N LEU A 215 16.21 -7.65 18.75
CA LEU A 215 16.75 -8.94 19.07
C LEU A 215 16.32 -9.93 17.98
N PHE A 216 17.28 -10.53 17.28
CA PHE A 216 17.06 -11.62 16.34
C PHE A 216 17.49 -12.93 16.99
N LYS A 217 16.57 -13.89 17.05
CA LYS A 217 16.80 -15.24 17.61
C LYS A 217 16.62 -16.27 16.50
N TYR A 218 17.68 -16.93 16.12
CA TYR A 218 17.68 -18.02 15.14
C TYR A 218 18.88 -18.95 15.33
N ASN A 219 18.73 -20.21 15.00
CA ASN A 219 19.78 -21.24 15.11
C ASN A 219 20.42 -21.34 16.52
N ASP A 220 19.58 -21.20 17.57
CA ASP A 220 19.98 -21.18 18.98
C ASP A 220 20.93 -20.02 19.36
N GLU A 221 21.06 -19.02 18.50
CA GLU A 221 21.84 -17.81 18.72
C GLU A 221 20.94 -16.58 18.85
N GLU A 222 21.42 -15.59 19.61
CA GLU A 222 20.79 -14.31 19.77
C GLU A 222 21.71 -13.20 19.22
N HIS A 223 21.16 -12.37 18.32
CA HIS A 223 21.86 -11.24 17.72
C HIS A 223 21.12 -9.95 18.06
N PHE A 224 21.82 -9.04 18.71
CA PHE A 224 21.28 -7.74 19.11
C PHE A 224 21.73 -6.66 18.14
N TYR A 225 20.79 -5.90 17.64
CA TYR A 225 21.03 -4.73 16.81
C TYR A 225 20.52 -3.49 17.49
N THR A 226 21.42 -2.60 17.87
CA THR A 226 21.06 -1.33 18.50
C THR A 226 21.04 -0.22 17.46
N PHE A 227 20.09 0.70 17.62
CA PHE A 227 19.97 1.87 16.77
C PHE A 227 20.73 3.05 17.40
N ASN A 228 21.89 3.38 16.88
CA ASN A 228 22.65 4.55 17.36
C ASN A 228 21.95 5.85 16.92
N GLY A 229 21.21 6.46 17.85
CA GLY A 229 20.72 7.83 17.71
C GLY A 229 19.53 8.05 16.78
N LEU A 230 18.92 7.01 16.23
CA LEU A 230 17.73 7.11 15.38
C LEU A 230 16.54 6.49 16.11
N SER A 231 15.59 7.32 16.48
CA SER A 231 14.27 6.81 16.79
C SER A 231 13.65 6.29 15.49
N LEU A 232 13.65 4.99 15.30
CA LEU A 232 12.79 4.31 14.29
C LEU A 232 11.31 4.46 14.65
N ILE A 233 11.00 5.30 15.62
CA ILE A 233 9.70 5.45 16.22
C ILE A 233 9.15 6.80 15.85
N HIS A 234 8.66 6.89 14.69
CA HIS A 234 7.50 7.71 14.34
C HIS A 234 6.95 7.11 13.04
N ILE A 235 6.26 5.99 13.21
CA ILE A 235 5.24 5.55 12.28
C ILE A 235 3.90 5.88 12.91
#